data_57a82d89dc2dea004648f830410a616e
#
_entry.id   57a82d89dc2dea004648f830410a616e
#
_cell.length_a   1.000
_cell.length_b   1.000
_cell.length_c   1.000
_cell.angle_alpha   90.00
_cell.angle_beta   90.00
_cell.angle_gamma   90.00
#
_symmetry.space_group_name_H-M   'P 1'
#
loop_
_entity.id
_entity.type
_entity.pdbx_description
1 polymer ?
#
loop_
_entity_poly.entity_id
_entity_poly.type
_entity_poly.pdbx_seq_one_letter_code
_entity_poly.pdbx_strand_id
1 'polypeptide(L)'
;MLSRRGVMAGAAALAAGAAGLGLGGCTREVKAVAGFIGRMTAIQQRLGGRLGVYALTGNGDHTASGSLSIQSTERFAHCSTFKWLLATRVLQMADQGQVRLDKAIAYGKADLLDYAPVTKANAVRGHMTLSELCAAAVTLSDNTAANLLLAQVGGPAGLTQFARGLGDSETRFDRAEPDLNSNQANDPRDTTTPAAMAWLLKTVYTGTVLKPDSLAQLKAWMVGCQTGLKEIRAGVPAGWTVADKTGRGNGAVNDVAVVWPKDKTGKEQAPVFLAIYTTGGTLGDDDRNQIIADTTRLVFDSIGFVETLGQSASVSAE
;
A
#
# COMPACT_ATOMS: atom_id res chain seq x y z
N MET A 1 -5.83 -28.13 -5.53
CA MET A 1 -6.98 -27.78 -6.40
C MET A 1 -7.45 -26.40 -6.02
N LEU A 2 -7.05 -25.37 -6.76
CA LEU A 2 -7.47 -23.98 -6.53
C LEU A 2 -8.94 -23.83 -6.96
N SER A 3 -9.77 -23.41 -6.04
CA SER A 3 -11.20 -23.22 -6.28
C SER A 3 -11.41 -22.10 -7.30
N ARG A 4 -12.13 -22.40 -8.39
CA ARG A 4 -12.58 -21.44 -9.41
C ARG A 4 -13.47 -20.30 -8.87
N ARG A 5 -13.84 -20.35 -7.59
CA ARG A 5 -14.75 -19.38 -6.94
C ARG A 5 -14.09 -18.03 -6.61
N GLY A 6 -12.78 -17.97 -6.34
CA GLY A 6 -12.09 -16.72 -5.99
C GLY A 6 -11.90 -15.73 -7.16
N VAL A 7 -11.82 -16.26 -8.40
CA VAL A 7 -11.63 -15.42 -9.61
C VAL A 7 -12.95 -14.79 -10.07
N MET A 8 -14.10 -15.40 -9.73
CA MET A 8 -15.41 -14.94 -10.20
C MET A 8 -16.00 -13.77 -9.40
N ALA A 9 -15.58 -13.56 -8.15
CA ALA A 9 -16.12 -12.47 -7.32
C ALA A 9 -15.60 -11.08 -7.77
N GLY A 10 -14.37 -11.00 -8.34
CA GLY A 10 -13.82 -9.75 -8.87
C GLY A 10 -14.44 -9.31 -10.21
N ALA A 11 -14.93 -10.26 -11.00
CA ALA A 11 -15.56 -9.98 -12.30
C ALA A 11 -16.95 -9.32 -12.17
N ALA A 12 -17.66 -9.56 -11.07
CA ALA A 12 -19.01 -9.03 -10.87
C ALA A 12 -19.01 -7.52 -10.60
N ALA A 13 -17.96 -6.95 -10.00
CA ALA A 13 -17.88 -5.53 -9.67
C ALA A 13 -17.63 -4.62 -10.91
N LEU A 14 -16.96 -5.13 -11.95
CA LEU A 14 -16.76 -4.42 -13.21
C LEU A 14 -17.95 -4.51 -14.17
N ALA A 15 -18.82 -5.51 -14.02
CA ALA A 15 -19.97 -5.73 -14.91
C ALA A 15 -21.19 -4.85 -14.57
N ALA A 16 -21.29 -4.32 -13.34
CA ALA A 16 -22.45 -3.53 -12.90
C ALA A 16 -22.51 -2.12 -13.52
N GLY A 17 -21.40 -1.59 -14.06
CA GLY A 17 -21.36 -0.29 -14.75
C GLY A 17 -21.82 -0.30 -16.22
N ALA A 18 -22.00 -1.47 -16.83
CA ALA A 18 -22.24 -1.61 -18.27
C ALA A 18 -23.72 -1.60 -18.71
N ALA A 19 -24.66 -1.46 -17.79
CA ALA A 19 -26.10 -1.60 -18.07
C ALA A 19 -26.76 -0.42 -18.82
N GLY A 20 -26.02 0.62 -19.19
CA GLY A 20 -26.57 1.86 -19.78
C GLY A 20 -26.09 2.24 -21.18
N LEU A 21 -25.17 1.45 -21.81
CA LEU A 21 -24.56 1.84 -23.09
C LEU A 21 -25.06 0.97 -24.25
N GLY A 22 -25.25 1.62 -25.42
CA GLY A 22 -25.74 0.96 -26.64
C GLY A 22 -24.86 -0.22 -27.08
N LEU A 23 -25.45 -1.19 -27.81
CA LEU A 23 -24.88 -2.51 -28.17
C LEU A 23 -23.45 -2.52 -28.75
N GLY A 24 -22.98 -1.40 -29.31
CA GLY A 24 -21.60 -1.30 -29.85
C GLY A 24 -20.53 -0.98 -28.80
N GLY A 25 -20.85 -0.26 -27.73
CA GLY A 25 -19.97 0.04 -26.59
C GLY A 25 -19.73 -1.18 -25.71
N CYS A 26 -20.78 -1.92 -25.44
CA CYS A 26 -20.77 -3.12 -24.60
C CYS A 26 -19.74 -4.18 -25.02
N THR A 27 -19.53 -4.37 -26.33
CA THR A 27 -18.58 -5.38 -26.84
C THR A 27 -17.10 -5.00 -26.63
N ARG A 28 -16.76 -3.71 -26.66
CA ARG A 28 -15.39 -3.22 -26.45
C ARG A 28 -15.02 -3.27 -24.98
N GLU A 29 -15.93 -2.90 -24.11
CA GLU A 29 -15.78 -2.94 -22.65
C GLU A 29 -15.62 -4.36 -22.13
N VAL A 30 -16.50 -5.28 -22.57
CA VAL A 30 -16.41 -6.70 -22.20
C VAL A 30 -15.08 -7.30 -22.63
N LYS A 31 -14.57 -6.97 -23.83
CA LYS A 31 -13.25 -7.42 -24.30
C LYS A 31 -12.11 -6.87 -23.46
N ALA A 32 -12.17 -5.60 -23.06
CA ALA A 32 -11.15 -4.97 -22.22
C ALA A 32 -11.10 -5.58 -20.81
N VAL A 33 -12.25 -5.79 -20.18
CA VAL A 33 -12.38 -6.47 -18.88
C VAL A 33 -11.88 -7.90 -18.96
N ALA A 34 -12.27 -8.65 -19.99
CA ALA A 34 -11.80 -10.03 -20.20
C ALA A 34 -10.28 -10.07 -20.41
N GLY A 35 -9.71 -9.11 -21.16
CA GLY A 35 -8.28 -8.97 -21.38
C GLY A 35 -7.53 -8.65 -20.07
N PHE A 36 -8.06 -7.75 -19.22
CA PHE A 36 -7.51 -7.46 -17.89
C PHE A 36 -7.50 -8.73 -17.02
N ILE A 37 -8.64 -9.40 -16.90
CA ILE A 37 -8.77 -10.63 -16.09
C ILE A 37 -7.79 -11.69 -16.57
N GLY A 38 -7.68 -11.91 -17.89
CA GLY A 38 -6.76 -12.89 -18.46
C GLY A 38 -5.29 -12.58 -18.14
N ARG A 39 -4.85 -11.32 -18.28
CA ARG A 39 -3.49 -10.89 -17.93
C ARG A 39 -3.22 -11.01 -16.44
N MET A 40 -4.18 -10.63 -15.59
CA MET A 40 -4.05 -10.74 -14.13
C MET A 40 -3.97 -12.21 -13.69
N THR A 41 -4.76 -13.08 -14.31
CA THR A 41 -4.72 -14.53 -14.07
C THR A 41 -3.35 -15.11 -14.45
N ALA A 42 -2.76 -14.68 -15.57
CA ALA A 42 -1.43 -15.13 -15.98
C ALA A 42 -0.35 -14.67 -14.99
N ILE A 43 -0.43 -13.44 -14.48
CA ILE A 43 0.47 -12.94 -13.43
C ILE A 43 0.35 -13.78 -12.16
N GLN A 44 -0.88 -14.09 -11.73
CA GLN A 44 -1.12 -14.90 -10.53
C GLN A 44 -0.65 -16.34 -10.71
N GLN A 45 -0.83 -16.93 -11.88
CA GLN A 45 -0.29 -18.26 -12.19
C GLN A 45 1.23 -18.29 -12.15
N ARG A 46 1.90 -17.25 -12.69
CA ARG A 46 3.34 -17.10 -12.62
C ARG A 46 3.84 -16.97 -11.17
N LEU A 47 3.11 -16.25 -10.31
CA LEU A 47 3.41 -16.17 -8.88
C LEU A 47 3.32 -17.54 -8.19
N GLY A 48 2.39 -18.41 -8.60
CA GLY A 48 2.13 -19.70 -7.98
C GLY A 48 1.62 -19.61 -6.54
N GLY A 49 1.17 -18.41 -6.14
CA GLY A 49 0.69 -18.08 -4.80
C GLY A 49 -0.57 -17.23 -4.84
N ARG A 50 -0.83 -16.45 -3.78
CA ARG A 50 -1.93 -15.50 -3.71
C ARG A 50 -1.44 -14.09 -4.03
N LEU A 51 -2.20 -13.38 -4.84
CA LEU A 51 -1.99 -11.98 -5.21
C LEU A 51 -3.21 -11.17 -4.77
N GLY A 52 -3.02 -10.23 -3.86
CA GLY A 52 -4.03 -9.28 -3.43
C GLY A 52 -3.72 -7.90 -3.99
N VAL A 53 -4.70 -7.29 -4.65
CA VAL A 53 -4.55 -5.96 -5.27
C VAL A 53 -5.78 -5.11 -4.95
N TYR A 54 -5.55 -3.87 -4.57
CA TYR A 54 -6.58 -2.85 -4.56
C TYR A 54 -6.01 -1.52 -5.02
N ALA A 55 -6.63 -0.95 -6.04
CA ALA A 55 -6.34 0.39 -6.54
C ALA A 55 -7.59 1.25 -6.44
N LEU A 56 -7.45 2.44 -5.88
CA LEU A 56 -8.53 3.39 -5.65
C LEU A 56 -8.10 4.76 -6.17
N THR A 57 -8.89 5.38 -7.06
CA THR A 57 -8.62 6.74 -7.52
C THR A 57 -9.02 7.77 -6.46
N GLY A 58 -8.34 8.93 -6.44
CA GLY A 58 -8.57 9.98 -5.45
C GLY A 58 -10.02 10.47 -5.40
N ASN A 59 -10.72 10.40 -6.54
CA ASN A 59 -12.14 10.76 -6.67
C ASN A 59 -13.09 9.57 -6.44
N GLY A 60 -12.55 8.34 -6.28
CA GLY A 60 -13.34 7.14 -6.07
C GLY A 60 -13.88 7.05 -4.64
N ASP A 61 -15.15 6.69 -4.52
CA ASP A 61 -15.75 6.18 -3.29
C ASP A 61 -15.68 4.63 -3.28
N HIS A 62 -16.33 3.97 -2.33
CA HIS A 62 -16.44 2.49 -2.29
C HIS A 62 -17.25 1.89 -3.46
N THR A 63 -17.72 2.70 -4.41
CA THR A 63 -18.46 2.20 -5.56
C THR A 63 -17.53 1.66 -6.64
N ALA A 64 -18.01 0.72 -7.43
CA ALA A 64 -17.23 0.02 -8.46
C ALA A 64 -16.63 0.93 -9.56
N SER A 65 -17.08 2.19 -9.65
CA SER A 65 -16.68 3.12 -10.72
C SER A 65 -15.32 3.79 -10.51
N GLY A 66 -14.61 3.55 -9.41
CA GLY A 66 -13.30 4.18 -9.14
C GLY A 66 -12.28 3.23 -8.53
N SER A 67 -12.53 1.91 -8.53
CA SER A 67 -11.61 0.95 -7.93
C SER A 67 -11.39 -0.28 -8.82
N LEU A 68 -10.19 -0.87 -8.67
CA LEU A 68 -9.81 -2.13 -9.28
C LEU A 68 -9.37 -3.08 -8.17
N SER A 69 -9.89 -4.30 -8.15
CA SER A 69 -9.67 -5.21 -7.04
C SER A 69 -9.45 -6.68 -7.46
N ILE A 70 -8.47 -7.32 -6.83
CA ILE A 70 -8.20 -8.77 -6.90
C ILE A 70 -7.93 -9.26 -5.48
N GLN A 71 -8.69 -10.24 -5.00
CA GLN A 71 -8.55 -10.77 -3.63
C GLN A 71 -8.39 -9.67 -2.57
N SER A 72 -9.03 -8.53 -2.78
CA SER A 72 -8.78 -7.28 -2.04
C SER A 72 -9.28 -7.31 -0.60
N THR A 73 -10.16 -8.25 -0.26
CA THR A 73 -10.70 -8.47 1.10
C THR A 73 -10.05 -9.66 1.82
N GLU A 74 -9.13 -10.38 1.14
CA GLU A 74 -8.38 -11.45 1.77
C GLU A 74 -7.25 -10.90 2.63
N ARG A 75 -6.91 -11.64 3.70
CA ARG A 75 -5.83 -11.26 4.64
C ARG A 75 -4.46 -11.64 4.10
N PHE A 76 -3.54 -10.70 4.21
CA PHE A 76 -2.12 -10.86 3.92
C PHE A 76 -1.30 -10.34 5.09
N ALA A 77 -0.15 -10.94 5.38
CA ALA A 77 0.82 -10.40 6.31
C ALA A 77 1.26 -9.01 5.81
N HIS A 78 1.10 -7.98 6.64
CA HIS A 78 1.45 -6.62 6.21
C HIS A 78 2.96 -6.42 6.11
N CYS A 79 3.76 -7.22 6.86
CA CYS A 79 5.20 -7.03 6.97
C CYS A 79 5.54 -5.55 7.22
N SER A 80 6.66 -5.06 6.73
CA SER A 80 7.09 -3.67 6.94
C SER A 80 6.23 -2.59 6.25
N THR A 81 5.16 -2.95 5.50
CA THR A 81 4.29 -1.91 4.91
C THR A 81 3.65 -1.02 5.97
N PHE A 82 3.46 -1.50 7.20
CA PHE A 82 2.87 -0.73 8.30
C PHE A 82 3.66 0.51 8.73
N LYS A 83 4.95 0.59 8.41
CA LYS A 83 5.84 1.63 8.94
C LYS A 83 5.46 3.04 8.49
N TRP A 84 4.80 3.18 7.35
CA TRP A 84 4.25 4.48 6.96
C TRP A 84 3.10 4.90 7.89
N LEU A 85 2.22 3.97 8.30
CA LEU A 85 1.12 4.26 9.23
C LEU A 85 1.64 4.56 10.64
N LEU A 86 2.70 3.86 11.06
CA LEU A 86 3.41 4.13 12.31
C LEU A 86 3.99 5.55 12.34
N ALA A 87 4.68 5.97 11.27
CA ALA A 87 5.17 7.34 11.12
C ALA A 87 4.02 8.36 11.10
N THR A 88 2.89 8.04 10.45
CA THR A 88 1.67 8.87 10.47
C THR A 88 1.18 9.09 11.89
N ARG A 89 1.14 8.04 12.73
CA ARG A 89 0.70 8.19 14.13
C ARG A 89 1.64 9.10 14.93
N VAL A 90 2.94 8.97 14.75
CA VAL A 90 3.92 9.86 15.41
C VAL A 90 3.73 11.30 14.96
N LEU A 91 3.55 11.55 13.67
CA LEU A 91 3.29 12.90 13.14
C LEU A 91 1.97 13.47 13.69
N GLN A 92 0.91 12.67 13.76
CA GLN A 92 -0.36 13.09 14.35
C GLN A 92 -0.19 13.49 15.84
N MET A 93 0.55 12.69 16.61
CA MET A 93 0.86 13.02 18.01
C MET A 93 1.63 14.34 18.12
N ALA A 94 2.54 14.62 17.20
CA ALA A 94 3.26 15.90 17.15
C ALA A 94 2.32 17.07 16.77
N ASP A 95 1.43 16.87 15.81
CA ASP A 95 0.41 17.85 15.41
C ASP A 95 -0.53 18.23 16.56
N GLN A 96 -0.79 17.26 17.45
CA GLN A 96 -1.60 17.41 18.66
C GLN A 96 -0.81 17.94 19.88
N GLY A 97 0.50 18.18 19.74
CA GLY A 97 1.37 18.66 20.82
C GLY A 97 1.69 17.59 21.90
N GLN A 98 1.39 16.33 21.65
CA GLN A 98 1.64 15.22 22.59
C GLN A 98 3.11 14.82 22.62
N VAL A 99 3.83 14.97 21.52
CA VAL A 99 5.28 14.72 21.41
C VAL A 99 5.93 15.80 20.57
N ARG A 100 7.26 15.90 20.67
CA ARG A 100 8.07 16.76 19.79
C ARG A 100 8.88 15.86 18.86
N LEU A 101 8.95 16.19 17.59
CA LEU A 101 9.70 15.40 16.59
C LEU A 101 11.21 15.41 16.82
N ASP A 102 11.73 16.44 17.50
CA ASP A 102 13.13 16.54 17.93
C ASP A 102 13.42 15.80 19.25
N LYS A 103 12.41 15.19 19.90
CA LYS A 103 12.62 14.35 21.09
C LYS A 103 13.61 13.24 20.78
N ALA A 104 14.72 13.22 21.53
CA ALA A 104 15.70 12.15 21.45
C ALA A 104 15.18 10.86 22.12
N ILE A 105 15.28 9.76 21.41
CA ILE A 105 14.97 8.40 21.89
C ILE A 105 16.29 7.67 22.04
N ALA A 106 16.64 7.33 23.26
CA ALA A 106 17.84 6.56 23.57
C ALA A 106 17.65 5.09 23.15
N TYR A 107 18.70 4.48 22.63
CA TYR A 107 18.78 3.05 22.38
C TYR A 107 20.23 2.59 22.48
N GLY A 108 20.40 1.29 22.70
CA GLY A 108 21.71 0.68 22.86
C GLY A 108 21.90 -0.55 21.95
N LYS A 109 23.03 -1.20 22.14
CA LYS A 109 23.39 -2.39 21.37
C LYS A 109 22.34 -3.53 21.48
N ALA A 110 21.69 -3.64 22.64
CA ALA A 110 20.66 -4.66 22.88
C ALA A 110 19.38 -4.45 22.07
N ASP A 111 19.12 -3.22 21.62
CA ASP A 111 17.92 -2.88 20.83
C ASP A 111 18.11 -3.12 19.33
N LEU A 112 19.37 -3.35 18.89
CA LEU A 112 19.70 -3.44 17.47
C LEU A 112 19.29 -4.79 16.88
N LEU A 113 18.41 -4.76 15.91
CA LEU A 113 17.97 -5.90 15.12
C LEU A 113 18.89 -6.15 13.91
N ASP A 114 18.79 -7.33 13.30
CA ASP A 114 19.65 -7.70 12.16
C ASP A 114 19.49 -6.74 10.98
N TYR A 115 18.27 -6.39 10.62
CA TYR A 115 18.01 -5.41 9.59
C TYR A 115 17.71 -4.03 10.23
N ALA A 116 18.75 -3.24 10.43
CA ALA A 116 18.69 -1.94 11.08
C ALA A 116 19.78 -0.99 10.52
N PRO A 117 19.73 -0.63 9.23
CA PRO A 117 20.85 0.03 8.55
C PRO A 117 21.17 1.42 9.11
N VAL A 118 20.16 2.18 9.50
CA VAL A 118 20.33 3.56 9.99
C VAL A 118 20.65 3.58 11.49
N THR A 119 19.89 2.83 12.29
CA THR A 119 20.10 2.77 13.74
C THR A 119 21.44 2.14 14.09
N LYS A 120 21.91 1.11 13.35
CA LYS A 120 23.27 0.57 13.49
C LYS A 120 24.34 1.60 13.18
N ALA A 121 24.18 2.38 12.12
CA ALA A 121 25.13 3.43 11.75
C ALA A 121 25.23 4.56 12.80
N ASN A 122 24.14 4.79 13.53
CA ASN A 122 24.07 5.81 14.59
C ASN A 122 24.24 5.25 16.02
N ALA A 123 24.59 3.96 16.17
CA ALA A 123 24.65 3.30 17.48
C ALA A 123 25.63 3.95 18.46
N VAL A 124 26.74 4.53 17.96
CA VAL A 124 27.74 5.22 18.80
C VAL A 124 27.14 6.50 19.42
N ARG A 125 26.21 7.17 18.74
CA ARG A 125 25.50 8.34 19.27
C ARG A 125 24.55 7.97 20.42
N GLY A 126 24.06 6.72 20.46
CA GLY A 126 23.19 6.18 21.49
C GLY A 126 21.78 6.74 21.53
N HIS A 127 21.40 7.56 20.59
CA HIS A 127 20.04 8.10 20.45
C HIS A 127 19.76 8.57 19.01
N MET A 128 18.49 8.65 18.66
CA MET A 128 17.99 9.34 17.46
C MET A 128 16.71 10.11 17.82
N THR A 129 16.42 11.18 17.09
CA THR A 129 15.16 11.89 17.26
C THR A 129 13.98 11.10 16.70
N LEU A 130 12.75 11.41 17.14
CA LEU A 130 11.53 10.80 16.57
C LEU A 130 11.46 11.00 15.05
N SER A 131 11.83 12.19 14.56
CA SER A 131 11.88 12.49 13.13
C SER A 131 12.87 11.59 12.38
N GLU A 132 14.10 11.44 12.91
CA GLU A 132 15.13 10.57 12.32
C GLU A 132 14.71 9.10 12.30
N LEU A 133 14.03 8.62 13.37
CA LEU A 133 13.51 7.26 13.44
C LEU A 133 12.38 7.03 12.43
N CYS A 134 11.45 7.99 12.28
CA CYS A 134 10.40 7.92 11.26
C CYS A 134 11.01 7.87 9.85
N ALA A 135 11.98 8.74 9.56
CA ALA A 135 12.70 8.73 8.30
C ALA A 135 13.36 7.36 8.04
N ALA A 136 14.09 6.82 9.02
CA ALA A 136 14.77 5.52 8.91
C ALA A 136 13.78 4.36 8.68
N ALA A 137 12.67 4.33 9.43
CA ALA A 137 11.66 3.30 9.30
C ALA A 137 10.95 3.34 7.94
N VAL A 138 10.68 4.53 7.39
CA VAL A 138 9.96 4.67 6.12
C VAL A 138 10.90 4.52 4.93
N THR A 139 12.05 5.23 4.90
CA THR A 139 12.93 5.28 3.72
C THR A 139 13.76 4.01 3.52
N LEU A 140 14.26 3.42 4.60
CA LEU A 140 15.16 2.25 4.58
C LEU A 140 14.59 1.04 5.33
N SER A 141 13.34 1.14 5.77
CA SER A 141 12.64 0.05 6.47
C SER A 141 13.37 -0.46 7.74
N ASP A 142 14.10 0.41 8.45
CA ASP A 142 14.87 0.07 9.66
C ASP A 142 13.96 -0.55 10.74
N ASN A 143 14.26 -1.77 11.16
CA ASN A 143 13.41 -2.53 12.10
C ASN A 143 13.57 -2.06 13.53
N THR A 144 14.78 -1.70 13.95
CA THR A 144 15.01 -1.12 15.28
C THR A 144 14.30 0.22 15.41
N ALA A 145 14.42 1.09 14.39
CA ALA A 145 13.67 2.35 14.37
C ALA A 145 12.15 2.11 14.50
N ALA A 146 11.62 1.12 13.80
CA ALA A 146 10.20 0.77 13.90
C ALA A 146 9.79 0.34 15.32
N ASN A 147 10.58 -0.51 15.98
CA ASN A 147 10.29 -0.95 17.35
C ASN A 147 10.39 0.21 18.36
N LEU A 148 11.38 1.09 18.21
CA LEU A 148 11.50 2.28 19.05
C LEU A 148 10.30 3.21 18.89
N LEU A 149 9.78 3.38 17.67
CA LEU A 149 8.58 4.16 17.39
C LEU A 149 7.31 3.46 17.91
N LEU A 150 7.19 2.12 17.76
CA LEU A 150 6.05 1.36 18.33
C LEU A 150 5.93 1.59 19.83
N ALA A 151 7.04 1.61 20.56
CA ALA A 151 7.04 1.91 21.99
C ALA A 151 6.45 3.30 22.32
N GLN A 152 6.60 4.29 21.42
CA GLN A 152 6.08 5.64 21.65
C GLN A 152 4.57 5.76 21.37
N VAL A 153 3.98 4.85 20.61
CA VAL A 153 2.56 4.90 20.21
C VAL A 153 1.68 3.88 20.97
N GLY A 154 2.20 3.26 22.03
CA GLY A 154 1.47 2.25 22.82
C GLY A 154 1.61 0.83 22.27
N GLY A 155 2.70 0.54 21.57
CA GLY A 155 3.00 -0.77 21.00
C GLY A 155 2.09 -1.15 19.82
N PRO A 156 2.11 -2.42 19.43
CA PRO A 156 1.23 -2.95 18.37
C PRO A 156 -0.25 -2.68 18.64
N ALA A 157 -0.71 -2.83 19.89
CA ALA A 157 -2.09 -2.56 20.29
C ALA A 157 -2.48 -1.09 20.06
N GLY A 158 -1.60 -0.14 20.42
CA GLY A 158 -1.84 1.29 20.21
C GLY A 158 -1.93 1.64 18.72
N LEU A 159 -1.09 1.01 17.87
CA LEU A 159 -1.17 1.20 16.42
C LEU A 159 -2.43 0.57 15.82
N THR A 160 -2.88 -0.60 16.33
CA THR A 160 -4.16 -1.19 15.95
C THR A 160 -5.31 -0.25 16.30
N GLN A 161 -5.30 0.31 17.50
CA GLN A 161 -6.33 1.28 17.92
C GLN A 161 -6.33 2.54 17.05
N PHE A 162 -5.15 3.01 16.64
CA PHE A 162 -5.04 4.13 15.69
C PHE A 162 -5.70 3.80 14.35
N ALA A 163 -5.43 2.63 13.76
CA ALA A 163 -6.08 2.18 12.53
C ALA A 163 -7.61 2.13 12.69
N ARG A 164 -8.12 1.61 13.83
CA ARG A 164 -9.57 1.62 14.13
C ARG A 164 -10.14 3.04 14.17
N GLY A 165 -9.41 3.99 14.75
CA GLY A 165 -9.79 5.40 14.78
C GLY A 165 -9.86 6.06 13.40
N LEU A 166 -9.18 5.50 12.41
CA LEU A 166 -9.24 5.90 10.99
C LEU A 166 -10.32 5.15 10.19
N GLY A 167 -11.12 4.29 10.85
CA GLY A 167 -12.21 3.53 10.22
C GLY A 167 -11.80 2.16 9.66
N ASP A 168 -10.55 1.73 9.85
CA ASP A 168 -10.10 0.41 9.41
C ASP A 168 -10.41 -0.66 10.47
N SER A 169 -11.34 -1.57 10.17
CA SER A 169 -11.71 -2.70 11.02
C SER A 169 -10.83 -3.95 10.79
N GLU A 170 -10.04 -3.99 9.72
CA GLU A 170 -9.37 -5.18 9.25
C GLU A 170 -7.91 -5.30 9.72
N THR A 171 -7.11 -4.23 9.56
CA THR A 171 -5.68 -4.26 9.88
C THR A 171 -5.46 -4.49 11.36
N ARG A 172 -4.54 -5.38 11.69
CA ARG A 172 -4.16 -5.64 13.08
C ARG A 172 -2.65 -5.78 13.22
N PHE A 173 -2.14 -5.24 14.29
CA PHE A 173 -0.75 -5.32 14.70
C PHE A 173 -0.73 -6.07 16.04
N ASP A 174 0.06 -7.13 16.12
CA ASP A 174 0.08 -8.02 17.27
C ASP A 174 1.48 -8.17 17.85
N ARG A 175 2.50 -8.11 16.99
CA ARG A 175 3.90 -8.33 17.34
C ARG A 175 4.77 -7.15 16.89
N ALA A 176 6.02 -7.14 17.35
CA ALA A 176 7.05 -6.22 16.90
C ALA A 176 7.93 -6.86 15.82
N GLU A 177 8.88 -6.08 15.27
CA GLU A 177 9.92 -6.61 14.41
C GLU A 177 10.90 -7.50 15.23
N PRO A 178 11.38 -8.63 14.71
CA PRO A 178 11.12 -9.17 13.37
C PRO A 178 9.93 -10.14 13.28
N ASP A 179 9.27 -10.48 14.40
CA ASP A 179 8.30 -11.58 14.52
C ASP A 179 7.04 -11.37 13.67
N LEU A 180 6.67 -10.10 13.42
CA LEU A 180 5.52 -9.73 12.58
C LEU A 180 5.66 -10.18 11.11
N ASN A 181 6.87 -10.57 10.67
CA ASN A 181 7.15 -11.00 9.30
C ASN A 181 7.01 -12.52 9.08
N SER A 182 6.50 -13.26 10.06
CA SER A 182 6.40 -14.72 10.01
C SER A 182 5.55 -15.26 8.85
N ASN A 183 4.53 -14.53 8.40
CA ASN A 183 3.64 -14.88 7.29
C ASN A 183 3.20 -16.36 7.33
N GLN A 184 2.77 -16.83 8.48
CA GLN A 184 2.30 -18.21 8.65
C GLN A 184 0.89 -18.37 8.09
N ALA A 185 0.66 -19.47 7.40
CA ALA A 185 -0.66 -19.81 6.87
C ALA A 185 -1.70 -19.89 8.01
N ASN A 186 -2.86 -19.27 7.80
CA ASN A 186 -3.98 -19.22 8.75
C ASN A 186 -3.68 -18.48 10.09
N ASP A 187 -2.55 -17.78 10.19
CA ASP A 187 -2.30 -16.88 11.32
C ASP A 187 -2.87 -15.49 11.00
N PRO A 188 -3.90 -15.01 11.73
CA PRO A 188 -4.47 -13.69 11.48
C PRO A 188 -3.64 -12.54 12.03
N ARG A 189 -2.60 -12.83 12.87
CA ARG A 189 -1.75 -11.80 13.48
C ARG A 189 -0.93 -11.07 12.41
N ASP A 190 -0.76 -9.77 12.63
CA ASP A 190 0.04 -8.88 11.78
C ASP A 190 -0.39 -8.90 10.30
N THR A 191 -1.72 -8.88 10.09
CA THR A 191 -2.33 -8.91 8.77
C THR A 191 -3.16 -7.67 8.48
N THR A 192 -3.31 -7.41 7.20
CA THR A 192 -4.23 -6.42 6.62
C THR A 192 -4.95 -7.02 5.43
N THR A 193 -5.83 -6.26 4.79
CA THR A 193 -6.34 -6.53 3.45
C THR A 193 -5.86 -5.45 2.47
N PRO A 194 -5.69 -5.74 1.17
CA PRO A 194 -5.34 -4.70 0.19
C PRO A 194 -6.30 -3.51 0.22
N ALA A 195 -7.60 -3.78 0.35
CA ALA A 195 -8.62 -2.74 0.42
C ALA A 195 -8.44 -1.85 1.66
N ALA A 196 -8.26 -2.42 2.85
CA ALA A 196 -8.06 -1.68 4.09
C ALA A 196 -6.83 -0.77 4.00
N MET A 197 -5.70 -1.30 3.50
CA MET A 197 -4.46 -0.52 3.40
C MET A 197 -4.57 0.64 2.41
N ALA A 198 -5.17 0.44 1.24
CA ALA A 198 -5.39 1.51 0.29
C ALA A 198 -6.36 2.59 0.83
N TRP A 199 -7.37 2.18 1.59
CA TRP A 199 -8.27 3.11 2.29
C TRP A 199 -7.58 3.91 3.38
N LEU A 200 -6.70 3.30 4.17
CA LEU A 200 -5.88 4.02 5.14
C LEU A 200 -5.02 5.08 4.44
N LEU A 201 -4.35 4.73 3.32
CA LEU A 201 -3.60 5.70 2.51
C LEU A 201 -4.50 6.86 2.07
N LYS A 202 -5.67 6.57 1.48
CA LYS A 202 -6.63 7.60 1.06
C LYS A 202 -7.02 8.48 2.24
N THR A 203 -7.43 7.89 3.36
CA THR A 203 -7.88 8.62 4.56
C THR A 203 -6.82 9.60 5.06
N VAL A 204 -5.54 9.18 5.07
CA VAL A 204 -4.44 10.03 5.53
C VAL A 204 -4.12 11.14 4.52
N TYR A 205 -4.08 10.81 3.23
CA TYR A 205 -3.63 11.75 2.20
C TYR A 205 -4.70 12.72 1.70
N THR A 206 -6.00 12.41 1.89
CA THR A 206 -7.11 13.29 1.47
C THR A 206 -7.95 13.83 2.62
N GLY A 207 -7.75 13.32 3.83
CA GLY A 207 -8.46 13.74 5.04
C GLY A 207 -7.70 14.78 5.85
N THR A 208 -8.13 14.93 7.10
CA THR A 208 -7.58 15.89 8.07
C THR A 208 -6.79 15.19 9.19
N VAL A 209 -6.25 14.01 8.92
CA VAL A 209 -5.51 13.21 9.92
C VAL A 209 -4.23 13.89 10.35
N LEU A 210 -3.56 14.57 9.42
CA LEU A 210 -2.32 15.32 9.61
C LEU A 210 -2.51 16.78 9.20
N LYS A 211 -1.75 17.68 9.85
CA LYS A 211 -1.57 19.05 9.36
C LYS A 211 -0.80 19.04 8.03
N PRO A 212 -0.92 20.11 7.21
CA PRO A 212 -0.27 20.16 5.88
C PRO A 212 1.25 19.89 5.92
N ASP A 213 1.98 20.44 6.88
CA ASP A 213 3.43 20.25 7.00
C ASP A 213 3.79 18.80 7.37
N SER A 214 3.02 18.17 8.25
CA SER A 214 3.21 16.77 8.63
C SER A 214 2.88 15.83 7.48
N LEU A 215 1.84 16.13 6.68
CA LEU A 215 1.51 15.37 5.48
C LEU A 215 2.61 15.51 4.41
N ALA A 216 3.13 16.73 4.22
CA ALA A 216 4.25 16.97 3.31
C ALA A 216 5.51 16.18 3.75
N GLN A 217 5.79 16.14 5.06
CA GLN A 217 6.89 15.37 5.61
C GLN A 217 6.72 13.86 5.40
N LEU A 218 5.52 13.31 5.63
CA LEU A 218 5.21 11.90 5.35
C LEU A 218 5.40 11.59 3.86
N LYS A 219 4.86 12.45 2.98
CA LYS A 219 5.05 12.34 1.52
C LYS A 219 6.53 12.32 1.16
N ALA A 220 7.33 13.24 1.73
CA ALA A 220 8.77 13.30 1.46
C ALA A 220 9.50 12.01 1.87
N TRP A 221 9.20 11.44 3.04
CA TRP A 221 9.80 10.17 3.47
C TRP A 221 9.39 9.01 2.56
N MET A 222 8.12 8.90 2.19
CA MET A 222 7.65 7.82 1.31
C MET A 222 8.15 7.98 -0.13
N VAL A 223 8.27 9.20 -0.67
CA VAL A 223 8.92 9.45 -1.97
C VAL A 223 10.40 9.09 -1.90
N GLY A 224 11.05 9.32 -0.77
CA GLY A 224 12.44 8.95 -0.50
C GLY A 224 12.67 7.45 -0.20
N CYS A 225 11.65 6.60 -0.28
CA CYS A 225 11.78 5.16 -0.05
C CYS A 225 12.78 4.55 -1.04
N GLN A 226 13.77 3.82 -0.51
CA GLN A 226 14.84 3.19 -1.30
C GLN A 226 14.63 1.69 -1.50
N THR A 227 13.67 1.10 -0.78
CA THR A 227 13.43 -0.34 -0.82
C THR A 227 12.42 -0.76 -1.90
N GLY A 228 11.70 0.20 -2.51
CA GLY A 228 10.61 -0.02 -3.48
C GLY A 228 10.95 0.26 -4.95
N LEU A 229 12.24 0.35 -5.30
CA LEU A 229 12.67 0.76 -6.64
C LEU A 229 12.31 -0.27 -7.74
N LYS A 230 12.13 -1.54 -7.37
CA LYS A 230 11.86 -2.66 -8.29
C LYS A 230 10.38 -3.09 -8.30
N GLU A 231 9.55 -2.56 -7.42
CA GLU A 231 8.16 -2.94 -7.19
C GLU A 231 7.19 -1.98 -7.90
N ILE A 232 6.31 -1.29 -7.17
CA ILE A 232 5.34 -0.36 -7.76
C ILE A 232 6.02 0.71 -8.62
N ARG A 233 7.12 1.31 -8.16
CA ARG A 233 7.86 2.31 -8.94
C ARG A 233 8.30 1.82 -10.32
N ALA A 234 8.73 0.56 -10.42
CA ALA A 234 9.14 -0.03 -11.70
C ALA A 234 7.96 -0.30 -12.66
N GLY A 235 6.73 -0.30 -12.14
CA GLY A 235 5.51 -0.47 -12.91
C GLY A 235 4.84 0.83 -13.33
N VAL A 236 5.21 1.96 -12.74
CA VAL A 236 4.62 3.27 -13.00
C VAL A 236 5.30 3.94 -14.18
N PRO A 237 4.59 4.68 -15.06
CA PRO A 237 5.20 5.48 -16.11
C PRO A 237 6.25 6.46 -15.60
N ALA A 238 7.33 6.66 -16.37
CA ALA A 238 8.42 7.54 -15.99
C ALA A 238 7.93 8.98 -15.74
N GLY A 239 8.47 9.61 -14.70
CA GLY A 239 8.17 10.99 -14.35
C GLY A 239 6.95 11.18 -13.43
N TRP A 240 6.16 10.16 -13.17
CA TRP A 240 5.11 10.23 -12.15
C TRP A 240 5.70 10.21 -10.73
N THR A 241 5.03 10.86 -9.79
CA THR A 241 5.45 10.86 -8.38
C THR A 241 4.89 9.61 -7.68
N VAL A 242 5.75 8.88 -6.99
CA VAL A 242 5.37 7.70 -6.20
C VAL A 242 5.87 7.85 -4.78
N ALA A 243 4.98 7.73 -3.82
CA ALA A 243 5.27 7.64 -2.40
C ALA A 243 4.91 6.21 -1.95
N ASP A 244 5.90 5.36 -1.71
CA ASP A 244 5.68 3.94 -1.42
C ASP A 244 6.28 3.46 -0.10
N LYS A 245 5.82 2.31 0.33
CA LYS A 245 6.41 1.55 1.43
C LYS A 245 6.31 0.06 1.18
N THR A 246 7.45 -0.58 1.09
CA THR A 246 7.56 -2.03 0.91
C THR A 246 7.40 -2.82 2.20
N GLY A 247 7.06 -4.09 2.06
CA GLY A 247 7.10 -5.09 3.13
C GLY A 247 7.62 -6.43 2.64
N ARG A 248 8.54 -7.04 3.38
CA ARG A 248 9.10 -8.36 3.08
C ARG A 248 8.99 -9.26 4.30
N GLY A 249 8.66 -10.51 4.06
CA GLY A 249 8.55 -11.53 5.10
C GLY A 249 8.74 -12.92 4.52
N ASN A 250 8.47 -13.95 5.30
CA ASN A 250 8.60 -15.33 4.87
C ASN A 250 7.69 -15.64 3.67
N GLY A 251 8.26 -15.68 2.45
CA GLY A 251 7.53 -15.92 1.21
C GLY A 251 6.50 -14.84 0.85
N ALA A 252 6.70 -13.60 1.31
CA ALA A 252 5.89 -12.44 0.98
C ALA A 252 6.77 -11.27 0.53
N VAL A 253 6.34 -10.59 -0.54
CA VAL A 253 6.82 -9.28 -0.96
C VAL A 253 5.60 -8.44 -1.25
N ASN A 254 5.54 -7.27 -0.64
CA ASN A 254 4.40 -6.37 -0.68
C ASN A 254 4.87 -4.95 -0.98
N ASP A 255 4.00 -4.17 -1.58
CA ASP A 255 4.23 -2.74 -1.73
C ASP A 255 2.90 -1.97 -1.69
N VAL A 256 2.90 -0.82 -1.02
CA VAL A 256 1.75 0.07 -0.93
C VAL A 256 2.19 1.48 -1.28
N ALA A 257 1.38 2.19 -2.07
CA ALA A 257 1.79 3.48 -2.60
C ALA A 257 0.64 4.46 -2.79
N VAL A 258 1.00 5.74 -2.74
CA VAL A 258 0.26 6.84 -3.32
C VAL A 258 0.98 7.26 -4.59
N VAL A 259 0.30 7.19 -5.71
CA VAL A 259 0.84 7.52 -7.03
C VAL A 259 0.12 8.74 -7.57
N TRP A 260 0.85 9.78 -7.95
CA TRP A 260 0.31 10.96 -8.63
C TRP A 260 0.61 10.84 -10.13
N PRO A 261 -0.39 10.45 -10.95
CA PRO A 261 -0.26 10.44 -12.40
C PRO A 261 0.05 11.85 -12.92
N LYS A 262 0.77 11.94 -14.04
CA LYS A 262 0.93 13.21 -14.77
C LYS A 262 0.28 13.10 -16.12
N ASP A 263 -0.42 14.17 -16.51
CA ASP A 263 -0.94 14.32 -17.87
C ASP A 263 0.18 14.63 -18.89
N LYS A 264 -0.21 14.76 -20.16
CA LYS A 264 0.73 15.05 -21.26
C LYS A 264 1.46 16.40 -21.11
N THR A 265 0.98 17.30 -20.25
CA THR A 265 1.61 18.59 -19.94
C THR A 265 2.58 18.49 -18.75
N GLY A 266 2.64 17.35 -18.07
CA GLY A 266 3.44 17.14 -16.87
C GLY A 266 2.72 17.56 -15.58
N LYS A 267 1.45 17.95 -15.64
CA LYS A 267 0.65 18.35 -14.46
C LYS A 267 0.19 17.11 -13.70
N GLU A 268 0.42 17.11 -12.38
CA GLU A 268 -0.08 16.05 -11.49
C GLU A 268 -1.61 16.01 -11.48
N GLN A 269 -2.16 14.80 -11.56
CA GLN A 269 -3.57 14.48 -11.50
C GLN A 269 -3.94 13.99 -10.10
N ALA A 270 -5.22 13.69 -9.88
CA ALA A 270 -5.69 13.09 -8.63
C ALA A 270 -4.90 11.80 -8.30
N PRO A 271 -4.53 11.59 -7.04
CA PRO A 271 -3.72 10.44 -6.67
C PRO A 271 -4.47 9.12 -6.81
N VAL A 272 -3.72 8.06 -7.08
CA VAL A 272 -4.18 6.67 -6.99
C VAL A 272 -3.54 6.04 -5.76
N PHE A 273 -4.37 5.40 -4.92
CA PHE A 273 -3.97 4.66 -3.73
C PHE A 273 -3.91 3.18 -4.10
N LEU A 274 -2.73 2.60 -4.06
CA LEU A 274 -2.46 1.25 -4.53
C LEU A 274 -1.87 0.39 -3.42
N ALA A 275 -2.41 -0.80 -3.24
CA ALA A 275 -1.88 -1.81 -2.33
C ALA A 275 -1.76 -3.14 -3.06
N ILE A 276 -0.56 -3.72 -3.10
CA ILE A 276 -0.25 -4.99 -3.72
C ILE A 276 0.44 -5.89 -2.70
N TYR A 277 -0.15 -7.06 -2.49
CA TYR A 277 0.32 -8.07 -1.53
C TYR A 277 0.52 -9.41 -2.23
N THR A 278 1.65 -10.06 -1.97
CA THR A 278 1.93 -11.40 -2.48
C THR A 278 2.25 -12.35 -1.32
N THR A 279 1.84 -13.62 -1.43
CA THR A 279 2.22 -14.65 -0.46
C THR A 279 2.14 -16.05 -1.08
N GLY A 280 2.95 -16.98 -0.57
CA GLY A 280 2.98 -18.36 -1.06
C GLY A 280 3.73 -18.51 -2.39
N GLY A 281 3.68 -19.72 -2.96
CA GLY A 281 4.48 -20.05 -4.14
C GLY A 281 5.97 -20.22 -3.81
N THR A 282 6.78 -20.46 -4.85
CA THR A 282 8.21 -20.78 -4.72
C THR A 282 9.13 -19.70 -5.30
N LEU A 283 8.58 -18.59 -5.81
CA LEU A 283 9.36 -17.52 -6.39
C LEU A 283 10.25 -16.83 -5.35
N GLY A 284 11.45 -16.44 -5.76
CA GLY A 284 12.33 -15.57 -5.01
C GLY A 284 11.85 -14.11 -5.00
N ASP A 285 12.50 -13.26 -4.21
CA ASP A 285 12.12 -11.87 -4.03
C ASP A 285 12.19 -11.07 -5.34
N ASP A 286 13.22 -11.26 -6.17
CA ASP A 286 13.34 -10.52 -7.43
C ASP A 286 12.20 -10.84 -8.42
N ASP A 287 11.77 -12.10 -8.50
CA ASP A 287 10.63 -12.49 -9.32
C ASP A 287 9.32 -11.90 -8.78
N ARG A 288 9.17 -11.84 -7.44
CA ARG A 288 8.00 -11.21 -6.80
C ARG A 288 8.00 -9.70 -7.01
N ASN A 289 9.16 -9.04 -7.00
CA ASN A 289 9.29 -7.63 -7.37
C ASN A 289 8.74 -7.42 -8.79
N GLN A 290 9.11 -8.30 -9.74
CA GLN A 290 8.62 -8.22 -11.11
C GLN A 290 7.11 -8.48 -11.20
N ILE A 291 6.55 -9.40 -10.40
CA ILE A 291 5.09 -9.61 -10.29
C ILE A 291 4.40 -8.30 -9.86
N ILE A 292 4.93 -7.60 -8.86
CA ILE A 292 4.35 -6.33 -8.40
C ILE A 292 4.46 -5.26 -9.50
N ALA A 293 5.61 -5.14 -10.17
CA ALA A 293 5.80 -4.19 -11.26
C ALA A 293 4.85 -4.46 -12.45
N ASP A 294 4.70 -5.73 -12.86
CA ASP A 294 3.78 -6.12 -13.95
C ASP A 294 2.32 -5.89 -13.57
N THR A 295 1.95 -6.20 -12.33
CA THR A 295 0.62 -5.91 -11.78
C THR A 295 0.33 -4.41 -11.80
N THR A 296 1.30 -3.58 -11.41
CA THR A 296 1.19 -2.12 -11.41
C THR A 296 0.98 -1.57 -12.82
N ARG A 297 1.75 -2.02 -13.81
CA ARG A 297 1.55 -1.63 -15.23
C ARG A 297 0.13 -1.95 -15.67
N LEU A 298 -0.33 -3.18 -15.40
CA LEU A 298 -1.66 -3.60 -15.78
C LEU A 298 -2.77 -2.78 -15.10
N VAL A 299 -2.57 -2.40 -13.84
CA VAL A 299 -3.49 -1.52 -13.10
C VAL A 299 -3.58 -0.15 -13.79
N PHE A 300 -2.45 0.50 -14.09
CA PHE A 300 -2.46 1.83 -14.69
C PHE A 300 -2.93 1.84 -16.15
N ASP A 301 -2.62 0.79 -16.93
CA ASP A 301 -3.19 0.60 -18.26
C ASP A 301 -4.72 0.51 -18.24
N SER A 302 -5.28 0.01 -17.13
CA SER A 302 -6.72 -0.26 -16.98
C SER A 302 -7.47 0.91 -16.35
N ILE A 303 -6.86 1.68 -15.44
CA ILE A 303 -7.49 2.86 -14.81
C ILE A 303 -7.77 3.94 -15.86
N GLY A 304 -6.86 4.21 -16.78
CA GLY A 304 -7.08 5.15 -17.88
C GLY A 304 -8.27 4.76 -18.78
N PHE A 305 -8.58 3.47 -18.89
CA PHE A 305 -9.75 2.99 -19.60
C PHE A 305 -11.05 3.22 -18.80
N VAL A 306 -11.04 2.98 -17.48
CA VAL A 306 -12.21 3.18 -16.59
C VAL A 306 -12.61 4.65 -16.50
N GLU A 307 -11.66 5.58 -16.43
CA GLU A 307 -11.94 7.03 -16.41
C GLU A 307 -12.59 7.50 -17.73
N THR A 308 -12.18 6.96 -18.87
CA THR A 308 -12.77 7.28 -20.18
C THR A 308 -14.24 6.84 -20.24
N LEU A 309 -14.59 5.71 -19.61
CA LEU A 309 -15.97 5.21 -19.55
C LEU A 309 -16.86 6.05 -18.64
N GLY A 310 -16.34 6.48 -17.49
CA GLY A 310 -17.07 7.34 -16.55
C GLY A 310 -17.43 8.71 -17.17
N GLN A 311 -16.55 9.27 -18.00
CA GLN A 311 -16.80 10.53 -18.70
C GLN A 311 -17.83 10.38 -19.83
N SER A 312 -17.86 9.27 -20.55
CA SER A 312 -18.84 9.02 -21.60
C SER A 312 -20.25 8.78 -21.05
N ALA A 313 -20.38 8.21 -19.85
CA ALA A 313 -21.67 8.02 -19.18
C ALA A 313 -22.28 9.33 -18.66
N SER A 314 -21.45 10.30 -18.22
CA SER A 314 -21.91 11.61 -17.74
C SER A 314 -22.37 12.54 -18.86
N VAL A 315 -21.83 12.42 -20.07
CA VAL A 315 -22.22 13.22 -21.25
C VAL A 315 -23.55 12.75 -21.87
N SER A 316 -24.00 11.53 -21.57
CA SER A 316 -25.26 10.97 -22.09
C SER A 316 -26.44 11.23 -21.16
N ALA A 317 -26.25 11.94 -20.04
CA ALA A 317 -27.27 12.24 -19.03
C ALA A 317 -27.70 13.73 -19.01
N GLU A 318 -27.18 14.57 -19.94
CA GLU A 318 -27.65 15.91 -20.25
C GLU A 318 -28.44 15.91 -21.59
#